data_f500dfc8f624b73d6a9a2b244e60ba03
#
_entry.id   f500dfc8f624b73d6a9a2b244e60ba03
#
_cell.length_a   1.000
_cell.length_b   1.000
_cell.length_c   1.000
_cell.angle_alpha   90.00
_cell.angle_beta   90.00
_cell.angle_gamma   90.00
#
_symmetry.space_group_name_H-M   'P 1'
#
loop_
_entity.id
_entity.type
_entity.pdbx_description
1 polymer ?
#
loop_
_entity_poly.entity_id
_entity_poly.type
_entity_poly.pdbx_seq_one_letter_code
_entity_poly.pdbx_strand_id
1 'polypeptide(L)'
;MLAREAFREMLFPLSEKELHYREHPEDSLIYFKNFRYEGEATVVTGADNSDEILFFPSPKKQAASNLHGVISPKIAPRVLEGGNLAFNKQTRFGMVPLHRHNYIEMNYVYSGTCVQEINGQTVEMHTGDVTILDRDVVHRVLPTGENDILLNCLMGQNYFKASFT
;
A
#
# COMPACT_ATOMS: atom_id res chain seq x y z
N MET A 1 -20.55 18.15 12.09
CA MET A 1 -20.45 17.06 13.08
C MET A 1 -20.77 15.72 12.43
N LEU A 2 -21.95 15.53 11.83
CA LEU A 2 -22.37 14.27 11.16
C LEU A 2 -21.39 13.69 10.13
N ALA A 3 -20.77 14.53 9.30
CA ALA A 3 -19.84 14.04 8.26
C ALA A 3 -18.54 13.43 8.83
N ARG A 4 -18.07 13.95 9.97
CA ARG A 4 -16.85 13.44 10.63
C ARG A 4 -17.09 12.10 11.33
N GLU A 5 -18.25 11.93 11.95
CA GLU A 5 -18.66 10.68 12.59
C GLU A 5 -18.87 9.59 11.55
N ALA A 6 -19.61 9.89 10.47
CA ALA A 6 -19.82 8.94 9.37
C ALA A 6 -18.48 8.50 8.73
N PHE A 7 -17.53 9.40 8.59
CA PHE A 7 -16.20 9.08 8.08
C PHE A 7 -15.42 8.15 9.03
N ARG A 8 -15.50 8.41 10.34
CA ARG A 8 -14.90 7.51 11.34
C ARG A 8 -15.54 6.12 11.32
N GLU A 9 -16.86 6.04 11.27
CA GLU A 9 -17.60 4.77 11.18
C GLU A 9 -17.24 3.96 9.94
N MET A 10 -16.79 4.62 8.87
CA MET A 10 -16.31 3.96 7.66
C MET A 10 -14.87 3.43 7.80
N LEU A 11 -14.01 4.14 8.53
CA LEU A 11 -12.57 3.84 8.58
C LEU A 11 -12.20 2.83 9.69
N PHE A 12 -12.84 2.89 10.85
CA PHE A 12 -12.41 2.14 12.03
C PHE A 12 -12.83 0.67 12.07
N PRO A 13 -14.01 0.25 11.57
CA PRO A 13 -14.35 -1.16 11.57
C PRO A 13 -13.28 -1.99 10.86
N LEU A 14 -12.96 -3.13 11.44
CA LEU A 14 -12.06 -4.08 10.81
C LEU A 14 -12.75 -4.77 9.64
N SER A 15 -12.11 -4.78 8.49
CA SER A 15 -12.53 -5.59 7.36
C SER A 15 -12.26 -7.08 7.64
N GLU A 16 -12.94 -7.98 6.92
CA GLU A 16 -12.65 -9.43 7.00
C GLU A 16 -11.18 -9.75 6.75
N LYS A 17 -10.56 -9.03 5.84
CA LYS A 17 -9.13 -9.13 5.52
C LYS A 17 -8.26 -8.71 6.70
N GLU A 18 -8.59 -7.60 7.36
CA GLU A 18 -7.85 -7.12 8.53
C GLU A 18 -8.02 -8.06 9.73
N LEU A 19 -9.20 -8.64 9.91
CA LEU A 19 -9.43 -9.68 10.91
C LEU A 19 -8.57 -10.92 10.64
N HIS A 20 -8.51 -11.36 9.39
CA HIS A 20 -7.67 -12.47 8.99
C HIS A 20 -6.18 -12.20 9.24
N TYR A 21 -5.66 -11.02 8.84
CA TYR A 21 -4.25 -10.67 9.05
C TYR A 21 -3.87 -10.45 10.52
N ARG A 22 -4.83 -10.07 11.36
CA ARG A 22 -4.62 -9.99 12.80
C ARG A 22 -4.31 -11.35 13.42
N GLU A 23 -4.98 -12.40 12.91
CA GLU A 23 -4.80 -13.79 13.36
C GLU A 23 -3.68 -14.52 12.60
N HIS A 24 -3.46 -14.15 11.34
CA HIS A 24 -2.51 -14.77 10.41
C HIS A 24 -1.67 -13.70 9.70
N PRO A 25 -0.76 -13.01 10.43
CA PRO A 25 0.04 -11.93 9.84
C PRO A 25 0.97 -12.38 8.69
N GLU A 26 1.34 -13.66 8.68
CA GLU A 26 2.12 -14.29 7.61
C GLU A 26 1.40 -14.27 6.24
N ASP A 27 0.07 -14.22 6.23
CA ASP A 27 -0.74 -14.20 5.01
C ASP A 27 -0.86 -12.79 4.41
N SER A 28 -0.27 -11.79 5.04
CA SER A 28 -0.37 -10.40 4.60
C SER A 28 0.45 -10.08 3.35
N LEU A 29 1.19 -11.04 2.81
CA LEU A 29 1.94 -10.87 1.58
C LEU A 29 1.00 -10.61 0.39
N ILE A 30 1.30 -9.53 -0.33
CA ILE A 30 0.44 -9.03 -1.42
C ILE A 30 0.65 -9.86 -2.67
N TYR A 31 -0.45 -10.37 -3.25
CA TYR A 31 -0.46 -11.07 -4.54
C TYR A 31 -1.09 -10.20 -5.63
N PHE A 32 -0.46 -10.18 -6.79
CA PHE A 32 -0.87 -9.36 -7.93
C PHE A 32 -1.25 -10.23 -9.12
N LYS A 33 -2.24 -9.79 -9.90
CA LYS A 33 -2.65 -10.51 -11.13
C LYS A 33 -1.63 -10.34 -12.26
N ASN A 34 -1.20 -9.11 -12.50
CA ASN A 34 -0.29 -8.76 -13.59
C ASN A 34 1.09 -8.51 -13.00
N PHE A 35 1.99 -9.45 -13.16
CA PHE A 35 3.34 -9.33 -12.66
C PHE A 35 4.34 -10.01 -13.60
N ARG A 36 5.56 -9.52 -13.57
CA ARG A 36 6.74 -10.15 -14.17
C ARG A 36 7.87 -10.20 -13.16
N TYR A 37 8.79 -11.13 -13.33
CA TYR A 37 10.01 -11.17 -12.53
C TYR A 37 11.14 -10.44 -13.28
N GLU A 38 11.86 -9.59 -12.54
CA GLU A 38 13.08 -8.94 -12.99
C GLU A 38 14.19 -9.21 -11.94
N GLY A 39 14.99 -10.26 -12.18
CA GLY A 39 15.99 -10.72 -11.21
C GLY A 39 15.34 -11.14 -9.90
N GLU A 40 15.68 -10.46 -8.81
CA GLU A 40 15.12 -10.69 -7.48
C GLU A 40 13.86 -9.88 -7.19
N ALA A 41 13.43 -9.00 -8.11
CA ALA A 41 12.24 -8.19 -7.95
C ALA A 41 11.00 -8.82 -8.59
N THR A 42 9.83 -8.46 -8.08
CA THR A 42 8.53 -8.64 -8.74
C THR A 42 8.03 -7.29 -9.18
N VAL A 43 7.78 -7.13 -10.48
CA VAL A 43 7.20 -5.92 -11.07
C VAL A 43 5.72 -6.14 -11.28
N VAL A 44 4.92 -5.20 -10.81
CA VAL A 44 3.47 -5.13 -11.04
C VAL A 44 3.16 -3.91 -11.87
N THR A 45 2.37 -4.07 -12.90
CA THR A 45 1.97 -2.97 -13.79
C THR A 45 0.48 -2.69 -13.68
N GLY A 46 0.08 -1.42 -13.84
CA GLY A 46 -1.29 -1.01 -14.01
C GLY A 46 -1.91 -1.52 -15.31
N ALA A 47 -3.21 -1.30 -15.49
CA ALA A 47 -3.96 -1.79 -16.64
C ALA A 47 -3.46 -1.22 -17.97
N ASP A 48 -2.96 0.01 -17.98
CA ASP A 48 -2.40 0.70 -19.14
C ASP A 48 -0.88 0.57 -19.26
N ASN A 49 -0.24 -0.21 -18.37
CA ASN A 49 1.22 -0.40 -18.25
C ASN A 49 2.01 0.90 -17.98
N SER A 50 1.36 1.99 -17.59
CA SER A 50 2.02 3.28 -17.30
C SER A 50 2.54 3.36 -15.86
N ASP A 51 1.84 2.71 -14.92
CA ASP A 51 2.23 2.70 -13.51
C ASP A 51 2.89 1.38 -13.14
N GLU A 52 4.00 1.46 -12.42
CA GLU A 52 4.78 0.29 -12.03
C GLU A 52 5.11 0.30 -10.54
N ILE A 53 5.04 -0.89 -9.92
CA ILE A 53 5.52 -1.15 -8.57
C ILE A 53 6.53 -2.29 -8.62
N LEU A 54 7.71 -2.08 -8.04
CA LEU A 54 8.75 -3.10 -7.89
C LEU A 54 8.90 -3.50 -6.43
N PHE A 55 8.75 -4.77 -6.12
CA PHE A 55 8.93 -5.34 -4.78
C PHE A 55 10.27 -6.04 -4.63
N PHE A 56 10.94 -5.87 -3.48
CA PHE A 56 12.27 -6.41 -3.15
C PHE A 56 12.31 -7.04 -1.75
N PRO A 57 12.76 -8.27 -1.56
CA PRO A 57 12.80 -9.32 -2.58
C PRO A 57 11.39 -9.66 -3.03
N SER A 58 11.29 -10.41 -4.12
CA SER A 58 9.99 -10.78 -4.67
C SER A 58 9.09 -11.48 -3.62
N PRO A 59 7.91 -10.92 -3.27
CA PRO A 59 7.01 -11.53 -2.30
C PRO A 59 6.57 -12.94 -2.71
N LYS A 60 6.45 -13.21 -4.00
CA LYS A 60 6.06 -14.55 -4.50
C LYS A 60 7.13 -15.60 -4.30
N LYS A 61 8.41 -15.25 -4.40
CA LYS A 61 9.51 -16.18 -4.10
C LYS A 61 9.56 -16.53 -2.61
N GLN A 62 9.24 -15.57 -1.72
CA GLN A 62 9.13 -15.81 -0.28
C GLN A 62 7.92 -16.67 0.06
N ALA A 63 6.79 -16.40 -0.57
CA ALA A 63 5.54 -17.10 -0.33
C ALA A 63 5.57 -18.57 -0.80
N ALA A 64 6.27 -18.88 -1.89
CA ALA A 64 6.39 -20.25 -2.39
C ALA A 64 7.06 -21.21 -1.39
N SER A 65 7.80 -20.68 -0.41
CA SER A 65 8.41 -21.47 0.67
C SER A 65 7.48 -21.74 1.86
N ASN A 66 6.38 -20.98 2.02
CA ASN A 66 5.56 -20.98 3.24
C ASN A 66 4.04 -21.17 3.02
N LEU A 67 3.56 -21.34 1.77
CA LEU A 67 2.13 -21.34 1.48
C LEU A 67 1.51 -22.73 1.39
N HIS A 68 0.81 -23.07 2.45
CA HIS A 68 -0.33 -23.96 2.42
C HIS A 68 -1.59 -23.13 2.70
N GLY A 69 -2.32 -22.74 1.67
CA GLY A 69 -3.69 -22.27 1.83
C GLY A 69 -4.01 -20.85 1.37
N VAL A 70 -4.99 -20.78 0.54
CA VAL A 70 -5.91 -19.67 0.22
C VAL A 70 -5.28 -18.35 -0.19
N ILE A 71 -4.95 -18.27 -1.44
CA ILE A 71 -4.69 -17.02 -2.14
C ILE A 71 -6.05 -16.42 -2.54
N SER A 72 -6.45 -15.31 -1.95
CA SER A 72 -7.57 -14.54 -2.48
C SER A 72 -7.09 -13.74 -3.70
N PRO A 73 -7.60 -14.00 -4.91
CA PRO A 73 -7.15 -13.34 -6.13
C PRO A 73 -7.66 -11.88 -6.28
N LYS A 74 -8.27 -11.31 -5.24
CA LYS A 74 -9.03 -10.04 -5.34
C LYS A 74 -8.29 -8.78 -4.91
N ILE A 75 -7.00 -8.85 -4.61
CA ILE A 75 -6.28 -7.68 -4.12
C ILE A 75 -5.06 -7.42 -5.01
N ALA A 76 -5.34 -6.89 -6.19
CA ALA A 76 -4.35 -6.00 -6.80
C ALA A 76 -4.40 -4.69 -6.01
N PRO A 77 -3.27 -4.06 -5.63
CA PRO A 77 -3.31 -2.65 -5.34
C PRO A 77 -4.00 -2.01 -6.53
N ARG A 78 -4.93 -1.13 -6.28
CA ARG A 78 -5.50 -0.31 -7.35
C ARG A 78 -4.40 0.65 -7.78
N VAL A 79 -3.49 0.15 -8.58
CA VAL A 79 -2.61 0.98 -9.37
C VAL A 79 -3.56 1.71 -10.30
N LEU A 80 -3.82 2.93 -10.05
CA LEU A 80 -4.52 3.99 -10.77
C LEU A 80 -5.27 3.50 -12.04
N GLU A 81 -6.19 2.52 -11.92
CA GLU A 81 -6.94 1.95 -13.03
C GLU A 81 -7.63 3.07 -13.81
N GLY A 82 -6.96 3.58 -14.85
CA GLY A 82 -7.49 4.62 -15.75
C GLY A 82 -7.66 6.01 -15.15
N GLY A 83 -7.24 6.25 -13.90
CA GLY A 83 -7.31 7.54 -13.21
C GLY A 83 -5.92 8.10 -12.88
N ASN A 84 -5.83 9.41 -12.76
CA ASN A 84 -4.58 10.08 -12.35
C ASN A 84 -4.46 10.21 -10.83
N LEU A 85 -5.48 9.82 -10.08
CA LEU A 85 -5.57 9.98 -8.64
C LEU A 85 -6.35 8.82 -8.02
N ALA A 86 -5.79 8.22 -6.96
CA ALA A 86 -6.48 7.19 -6.18
C ALA A 86 -6.30 7.42 -4.69
N PHE A 87 -7.33 7.03 -3.92
CA PHE A 87 -7.28 7.04 -2.46
C PHE A 87 -7.55 5.64 -1.93
N ASN A 88 -6.80 5.24 -0.92
CA ASN A 88 -7.07 4.00 -0.20
C ASN A 88 -6.72 4.12 1.27
N LYS A 89 -7.31 3.24 2.07
CA LYS A 89 -6.89 3.00 3.45
C LYS A 89 -5.91 1.83 3.45
N GLN A 90 -4.75 2.02 4.09
CA GLN A 90 -3.79 0.93 4.33
C GLN A 90 -4.47 -0.19 5.11
N THR A 91 -4.28 -1.43 4.67
CA THR A 91 -4.77 -2.61 5.40
C THR A 91 -3.98 -2.77 6.69
N ARG A 92 -4.65 -2.78 7.83
CA ARG A 92 -4.04 -2.99 9.14
C ARG A 92 -3.49 -4.41 9.30
N PHE A 93 -2.52 -4.59 10.21
CA PHE A 93 -1.83 -5.86 10.53
C PHE A 93 -1.04 -6.47 9.37
N GLY A 94 -1.22 -5.96 8.16
CA GLY A 94 -0.50 -6.41 6.99
C GLY A 94 0.82 -5.68 6.82
N MET A 95 1.82 -6.38 6.32
CA MET A 95 3.10 -5.80 5.92
C MET A 95 3.07 -5.47 4.43
N VAL A 96 3.49 -4.27 4.08
CA VAL A 96 3.83 -3.95 2.68
C VAL A 96 5.33 -4.21 2.52
N PRO A 97 5.73 -5.14 1.65
CA PRO A 97 7.15 -5.44 1.41
C PRO A 97 7.91 -4.21 0.88
N LEU A 98 9.23 -4.25 1.00
CA LEU A 98 10.09 -3.21 0.44
C LEU A 98 9.84 -3.09 -1.06
N HIS A 99 9.53 -1.88 -1.52
CA HIS A 99 9.16 -1.61 -2.90
C HIS A 99 9.49 -0.17 -3.31
N ARG A 100 9.35 0.09 -4.59
CA ARG A 100 9.31 1.43 -5.19
C ARG A 100 8.27 1.46 -6.30
N HIS A 101 7.84 2.63 -6.67
CA HIS A 101 6.88 2.86 -7.75
C HIS A 101 7.20 4.13 -8.54
N ASN A 102 6.59 4.27 -9.71
CA ASN A 102 6.83 5.38 -10.63
C ASN A 102 5.78 6.52 -10.53
N TYR A 103 4.96 6.50 -9.50
CA TYR A 103 4.00 7.55 -9.16
C TYR A 103 4.35 8.19 -7.81
N ILE A 104 3.72 9.32 -7.48
CA ILE A 104 3.87 9.99 -6.19
C ILE A 104 2.85 9.40 -5.22
N GLU A 105 3.29 9.10 -4.01
CA GLU A 105 2.43 8.64 -2.93
C GLU A 105 2.47 9.61 -1.76
N MET A 106 1.30 10.04 -1.29
CA MET A 106 1.15 10.79 -0.06
C MET A 106 0.49 9.90 0.99
N ASN A 107 1.12 9.77 2.15
CA ASN A 107 0.58 9.05 3.29
C ASN A 107 0.18 10.04 4.37
N TYR A 108 -1.01 9.87 4.92
CA TYR A 108 -1.55 10.66 6.02
C TYR A 108 -1.98 9.76 7.17
N VAL A 109 -1.43 9.97 8.36
CA VAL A 109 -1.84 9.25 9.56
C VAL A 109 -3.11 9.91 10.12
N TYR A 110 -4.26 9.28 9.86
CA TYR A 110 -5.55 9.76 10.36
C TYR A 110 -5.73 9.46 11.85
N SER A 111 -5.21 8.34 12.34
CA SER A 111 -5.28 7.91 13.74
C SER A 111 -4.10 7.01 14.09
N GLY A 112 -3.64 7.09 15.33
CA GLY A 112 -2.59 6.22 15.88
C GLY A 112 -1.20 6.56 15.38
N THR A 113 -0.44 5.50 15.06
CA THR A 113 0.95 5.58 14.61
C THR A 113 1.18 4.76 13.34
N CYS A 114 2.20 5.13 12.59
CA CYS A 114 2.65 4.37 11.42
C CYS A 114 4.17 4.43 11.36
N VAL A 115 4.81 3.26 11.25
CA VAL A 115 6.25 3.17 11.06
C VAL A 115 6.53 2.78 9.63
N GLN A 116 7.35 3.57 8.95
CA GLN A 116 7.81 3.32 7.60
C GLN A 116 9.34 3.19 7.58
N GLU A 117 9.84 2.42 6.65
CA GLU A 117 11.25 2.46 6.26
C GLU A 117 11.33 3.14 4.90
N ILE A 118 12.05 4.24 4.81
CA ILE A 118 12.19 5.07 3.61
C ILE A 118 13.67 5.23 3.30
N ASN A 119 14.12 4.71 2.16
CA ASN A 119 15.53 4.70 1.76
C ASN A 119 16.48 4.17 2.87
N GLY A 120 16.05 3.12 3.56
CA GLY A 120 16.80 2.49 4.67
C GLY A 120 16.73 3.24 5.99
N GLN A 121 15.98 4.31 6.10
CA GLN A 121 15.76 5.04 7.35
C GLN A 121 14.39 4.74 7.92
N THR A 122 14.33 4.47 9.22
CA THR A 122 13.06 4.29 9.93
C THR A 122 12.45 5.65 10.25
N VAL A 123 11.20 5.84 9.84
CA VAL A 123 10.39 7.04 10.09
C VAL A 123 9.16 6.64 10.88
N GLU A 124 9.01 7.17 12.08
CA GLU A 124 7.80 7.03 12.89
C GLU A 124 6.90 8.25 12.70
N MET A 125 5.64 7.99 12.36
CA MET A 125 4.62 9.00 12.08
C MET A 125 3.48 8.87 13.09
N HIS A 126 2.89 9.99 13.47
CA HIS A 126 1.78 10.08 14.41
C HIS A 126 0.55 10.72 13.76
N THR A 127 -0.58 10.65 14.43
CA THR A 127 -1.82 11.29 13.98
C THR A 127 -1.59 12.75 13.55
N GLY A 128 -1.94 13.06 12.31
CA GLY A 128 -1.76 14.38 11.70
C GLY A 128 -0.52 14.49 10.81
N ASP A 129 0.42 13.55 10.90
CA ASP A 129 1.63 13.58 10.07
C ASP A 129 1.32 13.17 8.62
N VAL A 130 2.09 13.76 7.72
CA VAL A 130 2.05 13.51 6.28
C VAL A 130 3.46 13.22 5.77
N THR A 131 3.62 12.17 4.99
CA THR A 131 4.79 11.98 4.13
C THR A 131 4.42 12.07 2.67
N ILE A 132 5.32 12.56 1.85
CA ILE A 132 5.20 12.55 0.40
C ILE A 132 6.42 11.81 -0.14
N LEU A 133 6.16 10.69 -0.80
CA LEU A 133 7.16 9.84 -1.43
C LEU A 133 7.17 10.16 -2.92
N ASP A 134 8.27 10.66 -3.40
CA ASP A 134 8.47 10.86 -4.84
C ASP A 134 8.66 9.51 -5.55
N ARG A 135 8.65 9.55 -6.85
CA ARG A 135 8.90 8.39 -7.71
C ARG A 135 10.24 7.74 -7.37
N ASP A 136 10.26 6.43 -7.46
CA ASP A 136 11.45 5.60 -7.25
C ASP A 136 12.04 5.61 -5.83
N VAL A 137 11.37 6.23 -4.85
CA VAL A 137 11.75 6.14 -3.44
C VAL A 137 11.51 4.70 -2.96
N VAL A 138 12.56 4.05 -2.46
CA VAL A 138 12.47 2.69 -1.91
C VAL A 138 11.91 2.77 -0.50
N HIS A 139 10.78 2.12 -0.26
CA HIS A 139 10.10 2.18 1.03
C HIS A 139 9.28 0.93 1.34
N ARG A 140 8.89 0.81 2.60
CA ARG A 140 7.87 -0.14 3.08
C ARG A 140 7.11 0.43 4.26
N VAL A 141 5.90 -0.07 4.47
CA VAL A 141 5.08 0.20 5.66
C VAL A 141 5.13 -1.03 6.55
N LEU A 142 5.48 -0.85 7.82
CA LEU A 142 5.46 -1.92 8.81
C LEU A 142 4.01 -2.17 9.26
N PRO A 143 3.70 -3.37 9.80
CA PRO A 143 2.37 -3.69 10.28
C PRO A 143 1.84 -2.65 11.26
N THR A 144 0.63 -2.17 11.05
CA THR A 144 -0.06 -1.22 11.91
C THR A 144 -1.02 -1.96 12.86
N GLY A 145 -1.36 -1.32 13.98
CA GLY A 145 -2.29 -1.86 14.98
C GLY A 145 -3.75 -1.53 14.70
N GLU A 146 -4.63 -1.95 15.62
CA GLU A 146 -6.08 -1.86 15.46
C GLU A 146 -6.60 -0.43 15.34
N ASN A 147 -5.98 0.52 16.04
CA ASN A 147 -6.37 1.93 16.05
C ASN A 147 -5.58 2.80 15.06
N ASP A 148 -4.67 2.20 14.32
CA ASP A 148 -3.81 2.90 13.38
C ASP A 148 -4.49 2.97 12.01
N ILE A 149 -4.77 4.17 11.56
CA ILE A 149 -5.40 4.43 10.26
C ILE A 149 -4.46 5.28 9.42
N LEU A 150 -3.91 4.65 8.40
CA LEU A 150 -3.10 5.30 7.36
C LEU A 150 -3.92 5.43 6.08
N LEU A 151 -4.02 6.63 5.57
CA LEU A 151 -4.68 6.95 4.30
C LEU A 151 -3.62 7.29 3.27
N ASN A 152 -3.73 6.69 2.10
CA ASN A 152 -2.83 6.89 0.98
C ASN A 152 -3.55 7.63 -0.14
N CYS A 153 -2.86 8.62 -0.70
CA CYS A 153 -3.24 9.29 -1.93
C CYS A 153 -2.16 9.02 -2.98
N LEU A 154 -2.52 8.31 -4.04
CA LEU A 154 -1.62 7.97 -5.13
C LEU A 154 -1.87 8.92 -6.30
N MET A 155 -0.80 9.53 -6.82
CA MET A 155 -0.86 10.51 -7.90
C MET A 155 -0.03 10.01 -9.08
N GLY A 156 -0.70 9.60 -10.15
CA GLY A 156 -0.07 9.06 -11.36
C GLY A 156 0.76 10.10 -12.10
N GLN A 157 1.61 9.62 -13.00
CA GLN A 157 2.54 10.47 -13.77
C GLN A 157 1.83 11.58 -14.56
N ASN A 158 0.60 11.36 -14.97
CA ASN A 158 -0.16 12.31 -15.78
C ASN A 158 -0.97 13.32 -14.95
N TYR A 159 -1.04 13.13 -13.61
CA TYR A 159 -1.82 14.00 -12.74
C TYR A 159 -1.38 15.47 -12.86
N PHE A 160 -0.08 15.70 -12.75
CA PHE A 160 0.47 17.05 -12.83
C PHE A 160 0.50 17.61 -14.25
N LYS A 161 0.60 16.76 -15.29
CA LYS A 161 0.56 17.23 -16.68
C LYS A 161 -0.80 17.83 -17.05
N ALA A 162 -1.90 17.28 -16.55
CA ALA A 162 -3.24 17.79 -16.80
C ALA A 162 -3.57 19.08 -16.03
N SER A 163 -2.83 19.36 -14.93
CA SER A 163 -3.10 20.49 -14.05
C SER A 163 -2.35 21.77 -14.44
N PHE A 164 -1.37 21.69 -15.35
CA PHE A 164 -0.52 22.82 -15.78
C PHE A 164 -0.66 23.17 -17.27
N THR A 165 -1.64 22.62 -17.95
CA THR A 165 -2.07 23.03 -19.31
C THR A 165 -3.39 23.76 -19.26
#